data_03e851232783ad51fc9934e013526aeb
#
_entry.id   03e851232783ad51fc9934e013526aeb
#
_cell.length_a   1.000
_cell.length_b   1.000
_cell.length_c   1.000
_cell.angle_alpha   90.00
_cell.angle_beta   90.00
_cell.angle_gamma   90.00
#
_symmetry.space_group_name_H-M   'P 1'
#
loop_
_entity.id
_entity.type
_entity.pdbx_description
1 polymer ?
#
loop_
_entity_poly.entity_id
_entity_poly.type
_entity_poly.pdbx_seq_one_letter_code
_entity_poly.pdbx_strand_id
1 'polypeptide(L)'
;MEPAAREIENRLREKRQARALSQKQLADLAGITRQAVSALESNLYSPATSVALQLARALRCRVEDLFSLKQGGDIIEGELLSVIPQGDGPVRAQVTQIAGRILVRPLHGLGELASLSAAADGLIIESNPAISRVKVRLLRDREALHRKIVVGGCDPAMFLASEYVRKHEPDNLVPCLMGSSFALAALKRGEIHVAGVHLADESSGTWNLLDLKQSLGDMDCIVVTFAYWEEGFIVRRGNPKKINTVSDTAKPTVRIVNRERGSGARRLLDQQLAASRISSSRLKGYGDEVFSHLEVASRIKAGLADTGIGVRAAASIAGLDFVPLQRERYDLVIPRDYYETLHGLKILLDTIVSRPFRDELDALGGYDTREIGKVVEMPR
;
A
#
# COMPACT_ATOMS: atom_id res chain seq x y z
N MET A 1 25.05 18.63 -25.67
CA MET A 1 25.03 18.45 -24.21
C MET A 1 25.70 17.08 -23.99
N GLU A 2 26.94 17.09 -23.51
CA GLU A 2 27.60 15.84 -23.15
C GLU A 2 26.84 15.18 -21.99
N PRO A 3 26.60 13.87 -22.03
CA PRO A 3 26.02 13.17 -20.88
C PRO A 3 27.04 13.27 -19.75
N ALA A 4 26.63 13.84 -18.61
CA ALA A 4 27.43 13.89 -17.40
C ALA A 4 27.93 12.45 -17.11
N ALA A 5 29.23 12.29 -17.07
CA ALA A 5 29.86 11.01 -16.75
C ALA A 5 29.31 10.53 -15.40
N ARG A 6 28.52 9.46 -15.40
CA ARG A 6 27.99 8.84 -14.17
C ARG A 6 29.22 8.35 -13.39
N GLU A 7 29.55 9.04 -12.29
CA GLU A 7 30.64 8.62 -11.45
C GLU A 7 30.36 7.26 -10.83
N ILE A 8 31.37 6.38 -10.89
CA ILE A 8 31.29 5.05 -10.29
C ILE A 8 31.54 5.16 -8.79
N GLU A 9 30.62 4.61 -7.99
CA GLU A 9 30.88 4.31 -6.59
C GLU A 9 31.75 3.07 -6.51
N ASN A 10 32.88 3.18 -5.78
CA ASN A 10 33.89 2.14 -5.71
C ASN A 10 34.08 1.68 -4.26
N ARG A 11 33.70 0.43 -3.99
CA ARG A 11 33.82 -0.22 -2.69
C ARG A 11 34.93 -1.27 -2.65
N LEU A 12 35.87 -1.26 -3.63
CA LEU A 12 36.90 -2.25 -3.74
C LEU A 12 37.79 -2.30 -2.46
N ARG A 13 38.19 -1.13 -1.96
CA ARG A 13 38.97 -1.00 -0.74
C ARG A 13 38.25 -1.57 0.48
N GLU A 14 37.00 -1.25 0.66
CA GLU A 14 36.17 -1.72 1.76
C GLU A 14 36.08 -3.26 1.74
N LYS A 15 35.71 -3.84 0.60
CA LYS A 15 35.54 -5.28 0.44
C LYS A 15 36.86 -6.04 0.61
N ARG A 16 37.99 -5.46 0.14
CA ARG A 16 39.32 -6.04 0.38
C ARG A 16 39.67 -6.03 1.87
N GLN A 17 39.47 -4.91 2.56
CA GLN A 17 39.73 -4.80 4.00
C GLN A 17 38.85 -5.72 4.84
N ALA A 18 37.57 -5.86 4.50
CA ALA A 18 36.68 -6.81 5.15
C ALA A 18 37.14 -8.27 5.06
N ARG A 19 38.02 -8.58 4.07
CA ARG A 19 38.67 -9.89 3.92
C ARG A 19 40.09 -9.95 4.46
N ALA A 20 40.55 -8.92 5.15
CA ALA A 20 41.88 -8.81 5.70
C ALA A 20 43.00 -8.99 4.64
N LEU A 21 42.74 -8.66 3.37
CA LEU A 21 43.71 -8.77 2.29
C LEU A 21 44.52 -7.47 2.13
N SER A 22 45.84 -7.58 1.91
CA SER A 22 46.65 -6.47 1.43
C SER A 22 46.41 -6.21 -0.05
N GLN A 23 46.73 -5.01 -0.55
CA GLN A 23 46.66 -4.70 -1.99
C GLN A 23 47.45 -5.67 -2.85
N LYS A 24 48.62 -6.15 -2.35
CA LYS A 24 49.47 -7.12 -3.04
C LYS A 24 48.77 -8.48 -3.14
N GLN A 25 48.20 -8.97 -2.04
CA GLN A 25 47.44 -10.24 -2.04
C GLN A 25 46.25 -10.23 -2.96
N LEU A 26 45.46 -9.11 -2.97
CA LEU A 26 44.35 -8.98 -3.91
C LEU A 26 44.84 -8.95 -5.36
N ALA A 27 45.95 -8.26 -5.65
CA ALA A 27 46.53 -8.17 -6.97
C ALA A 27 46.95 -9.57 -7.48
N ASP A 28 47.64 -10.34 -6.63
CA ASP A 28 48.06 -11.71 -6.94
C ASP A 28 46.87 -12.63 -7.21
N LEU A 29 45.81 -12.54 -6.40
CA LEU A 29 44.57 -13.32 -6.57
C LEU A 29 43.78 -12.93 -7.84
N ALA A 30 43.81 -11.66 -8.22
CA ALA A 30 43.06 -11.15 -9.38
C ALA A 30 43.91 -11.16 -10.67
N GLY A 31 45.18 -11.54 -10.61
CA GLY A 31 46.05 -11.56 -11.78
C GLY A 31 46.40 -10.19 -12.35
N ILE A 32 46.45 -9.16 -11.50
CA ILE A 32 46.76 -7.77 -11.88
C ILE A 32 47.93 -7.22 -11.03
N THR A 33 48.39 -6.03 -11.35
CA THR A 33 49.47 -5.44 -10.57
C THR A 33 48.97 -4.78 -9.28
N ARG A 34 49.80 -4.71 -8.22
CA ARG A 34 49.49 -3.95 -7.00
C ARG A 34 49.18 -2.47 -7.32
N GLN A 35 49.92 -1.89 -8.30
CA GLN A 35 49.70 -0.51 -8.71
C GLN A 35 48.30 -0.33 -9.32
N ALA A 36 47.83 -1.32 -10.11
CA ALA A 36 46.45 -1.30 -10.65
C ALA A 36 45.41 -1.34 -9.53
N VAL A 37 45.57 -2.21 -8.51
CA VAL A 37 44.65 -2.23 -7.35
C VAL A 37 44.66 -0.87 -6.63
N SER A 38 45.83 -0.29 -6.38
CA SER A 38 45.94 1.01 -5.70
C SER A 38 45.29 2.14 -6.49
N ALA A 39 45.47 2.18 -7.80
CA ALA A 39 44.89 3.19 -8.68
C ALA A 39 43.35 3.03 -8.78
N LEU A 40 42.86 1.78 -8.85
CA LEU A 40 41.45 1.49 -8.81
C LEU A 40 40.82 1.94 -7.47
N GLU A 41 41.44 1.58 -6.33
CA GLU A 41 40.94 2.00 -5.00
C GLU A 41 40.96 3.50 -4.79
N SER A 42 41.79 4.23 -5.54
CA SER A 42 41.87 5.70 -5.52
C SER A 42 40.98 6.37 -6.58
N ASN A 43 40.16 5.62 -7.28
CA ASN A 43 39.31 6.11 -8.37
C ASN A 43 40.03 6.86 -9.50
N LEU A 44 41.32 6.50 -9.76
CA LEU A 44 42.07 7.16 -10.83
C LEU A 44 41.59 6.76 -12.23
N TYR A 45 41.00 5.57 -12.36
CA TYR A 45 40.33 5.08 -13.58
C TYR A 45 39.34 3.97 -13.25
N SER A 46 38.44 3.68 -14.18
CA SER A 46 37.46 2.58 -14.07
C SER A 46 38.09 1.28 -14.61
N PRO A 47 37.87 0.11 -13.97
CA PRO A 47 38.41 -1.15 -14.46
C PRO A 47 37.77 -1.56 -15.79
N ALA A 48 38.52 -2.21 -16.65
CA ALA A 48 37.97 -2.96 -17.76
C ALA A 48 37.06 -4.10 -17.23
N THR A 49 36.04 -4.50 -17.99
CA THR A 49 35.09 -5.53 -17.57
C THR A 49 35.77 -6.82 -17.11
N SER A 50 36.84 -7.25 -17.78
CA SER A 50 37.61 -8.44 -17.40
C SER A 50 38.26 -8.29 -16.02
N VAL A 51 38.83 -7.12 -15.73
CA VAL A 51 39.45 -6.81 -14.43
C VAL A 51 38.39 -6.76 -13.32
N ALA A 52 37.24 -6.15 -13.58
CA ALA A 52 36.16 -6.10 -12.62
C ALA A 52 35.65 -7.51 -12.24
N LEU A 53 35.49 -8.39 -13.23
CA LEU A 53 35.11 -9.80 -13.03
C LEU A 53 36.18 -10.58 -12.24
N GLN A 54 37.47 -10.36 -12.52
CA GLN A 54 38.57 -11.00 -11.80
C GLN A 54 38.60 -10.57 -10.33
N LEU A 55 38.46 -9.27 -10.05
CA LEU A 55 38.36 -8.72 -8.69
C LEU A 55 37.16 -9.26 -7.92
N ALA A 56 36.00 -9.30 -8.56
CA ALA A 56 34.78 -9.86 -7.96
C ALA A 56 34.96 -11.35 -7.60
N ARG A 57 35.60 -12.13 -8.51
CA ARG A 57 35.92 -13.54 -8.25
C ARG A 57 36.92 -13.69 -7.10
N ALA A 58 38.00 -12.89 -7.09
CA ALA A 58 39.03 -12.91 -6.03
C ALA A 58 38.43 -12.56 -4.65
N LEU A 59 37.46 -11.63 -4.63
CA LEU A 59 36.76 -11.20 -3.42
C LEU A 59 35.47 -12.00 -3.15
N ARG A 60 35.14 -13.02 -3.97
CA ARG A 60 33.92 -13.86 -3.88
C ARG A 60 32.66 -13.02 -3.64
N CYS A 61 32.45 -12.02 -4.45
CA CYS A 61 31.29 -11.14 -4.43
C CYS A 61 30.85 -10.84 -5.89
N ARG A 62 29.77 -10.12 -6.08
CA ARG A 62 29.34 -9.68 -7.40
C ARG A 62 30.13 -8.44 -7.83
N VAL A 63 30.17 -8.15 -9.14
CA VAL A 63 30.81 -6.93 -9.65
C VAL A 63 30.12 -5.69 -9.10
N GLU A 64 28.80 -5.74 -9.00
CA GLU A 64 27.97 -4.66 -8.49
C GLU A 64 28.22 -4.35 -7.00
N ASP A 65 28.75 -5.33 -6.24
CA ASP A 65 29.19 -5.13 -4.86
C ASP A 65 30.50 -4.34 -4.75
N LEU A 66 31.27 -4.27 -5.83
CA LEU A 66 32.55 -3.55 -5.93
C LEU A 66 32.39 -2.21 -6.62
N PHE A 67 31.68 -2.20 -7.72
CA PHE A 67 31.52 -1.05 -8.60
C PHE A 67 30.05 -0.88 -8.96
N SER A 68 29.47 0.23 -8.52
CA SER A 68 28.11 0.63 -8.91
C SER A 68 28.16 2.04 -9.49
N LEU A 69 27.24 2.36 -10.38
CA LEU A 69 27.10 3.76 -10.78
C LEU A 69 26.66 4.54 -9.53
N LYS A 70 27.34 5.64 -9.22
CA LYS A 70 26.87 6.52 -8.15
C LYS A 70 25.42 6.83 -8.42
N GLN A 71 24.58 6.21 -7.67
CA GLN A 71 23.19 6.59 -7.57
C GLN A 71 23.14 7.85 -6.70
N GLY A 72 23.52 8.96 -7.27
CA GLY A 72 22.92 10.21 -6.87
C GLY A 72 21.46 10.03 -7.24
N GLY A 73 20.62 9.61 -6.30
CA GLY A 73 19.23 9.35 -6.60
C GLY A 73 18.69 10.57 -7.34
N ASP A 74 18.11 10.36 -8.55
CA ASP A 74 17.55 11.43 -9.33
C ASP A 74 16.67 12.27 -8.41
N ILE A 75 16.91 13.57 -8.36
CA ILE A 75 16.01 14.48 -7.66
C ILE A 75 14.91 14.83 -8.64
N ILE A 76 13.70 14.52 -8.27
CA ILE A 76 12.51 14.80 -9.07
C ILE A 76 11.56 15.70 -8.29
N GLU A 77 10.76 16.47 -9.00
CA GLU A 77 9.63 17.21 -8.41
C GLU A 77 8.35 16.41 -8.57
N GLY A 78 7.53 16.41 -7.52
CA GLY A 78 6.24 15.74 -7.53
C GLY A 78 5.18 16.49 -6.72
N GLU A 79 3.94 16.09 -6.95
CA GLU A 79 2.77 16.59 -6.23
C GLU A 79 2.59 15.80 -4.93
N LEU A 80 2.50 16.50 -3.82
CA LEU A 80 2.30 15.93 -2.50
C LEU A 80 0.81 15.62 -2.28
N LEU A 81 0.49 14.36 -2.00
CA LEU A 81 -0.91 13.90 -1.83
C LEU A 81 -1.43 13.94 -0.39
N SER A 82 -0.55 14.12 0.59
CA SER A 82 -0.96 14.19 2.00
C SER A 82 0.03 15.02 2.83
N VAL A 83 -0.37 15.37 4.03
CA VAL A 83 0.46 16.19 4.93
C VAL A 83 1.76 15.46 5.27
N ILE A 84 2.87 16.20 5.25
CA ILE A 84 4.17 15.71 5.74
C ILE A 84 4.17 15.82 7.27
N PRO A 85 4.60 14.76 7.99
CA PRO A 85 4.77 14.85 9.44
C PRO A 85 5.78 15.92 9.81
N GLN A 86 5.53 16.61 10.91
CA GLN A 86 6.52 17.53 11.49
C GLN A 86 7.70 16.70 12.04
N GLY A 87 8.91 17.03 11.62
CA GLY A 87 10.15 16.38 12.06
C GLY A 87 11.35 16.91 11.29
N ASP A 88 12.53 16.79 11.90
CA ASP A 88 13.79 17.17 11.29
C ASP A 88 14.35 15.99 10.48
N GLY A 89 14.31 16.06 9.19
CA GLY A 89 14.94 15.07 8.32
C GLY A 89 14.11 14.62 7.12
N PRO A 90 14.73 13.84 6.23
CA PRO A 90 14.06 13.35 5.02
C PRO A 90 12.91 12.41 5.36
N VAL A 91 11.76 12.58 4.71
CA VAL A 91 10.56 11.76 4.92
C VAL A 91 10.47 10.67 3.86
N ARG A 92 10.31 9.43 4.28
CA ARG A 92 10.09 8.28 3.39
C ARG A 92 8.82 8.45 2.59
N ALA A 93 8.87 8.22 1.28
CA ALA A 93 7.70 8.35 0.42
C ALA A 93 7.61 7.24 -0.63
N GLN A 94 6.37 6.88 -0.96
CA GLN A 94 6.04 6.23 -2.20
C GLN A 94 5.92 7.27 -3.30
N VAL A 95 6.46 6.95 -4.48
CA VAL A 95 6.39 7.79 -5.67
C VAL A 95 5.79 6.96 -6.80
N THR A 96 4.80 7.52 -7.45
CA THR A 96 4.12 6.87 -8.59
C THR A 96 3.94 7.88 -9.71
N GLN A 97 3.85 7.39 -10.94
CA GLN A 97 3.49 8.24 -12.06
C GLN A 97 2.15 7.80 -12.64
N ILE A 98 1.16 8.70 -12.61
CA ILE A 98 -0.19 8.45 -13.12
C ILE A 98 -0.54 9.56 -14.10
N ALA A 99 -0.94 9.20 -15.31
CA ALA A 99 -1.30 10.16 -16.38
C ALA A 99 -0.26 11.28 -16.57
N GLY A 100 1.03 10.95 -16.53
CA GLY A 100 2.14 11.89 -16.67
C GLY A 100 2.47 12.71 -15.43
N ARG A 101 1.66 12.65 -14.36
CA ARG A 101 1.89 13.35 -13.10
C ARG A 101 2.74 12.49 -12.17
N ILE A 102 3.74 13.10 -11.53
CA ILE A 102 4.51 12.45 -10.45
C ILE A 102 3.80 12.74 -9.13
N LEU A 103 3.30 11.71 -8.50
CA LEU A 103 2.53 11.76 -7.26
C LEU A 103 3.36 11.20 -6.11
N VAL A 104 3.42 11.95 -5.01
CA VAL A 104 4.25 11.63 -3.85
C VAL A 104 3.37 11.44 -2.62
N ARG A 105 3.42 10.23 -2.05
CA ARG A 105 2.67 9.86 -0.86
C ARG A 105 3.65 9.55 0.27
N PRO A 106 3.73 10.38 1.33
CA PRO A 106 4.52 10.07 2.51
C PRO A 106 4.08 8.72 3.11
N LEU A 107 5.05 7.89 3.47
CA LEU A 107 4.81 6.61 4.15
C LEU A 107 4.52 6.80 5.65
N HIS A 108 3.82 7.85 5.99
CA HIS A 108 3.46 8.18 7.36
C HIS A 108 1.94 8.20 7.49
N GLY A 109 1.41 7.62 8.58
CA GLY A 109 -0.04 7.58 8.80
C GLY A 109 -0.79 6.46 8.08
N LEU A 110 -0.10 5.52 7.42
CA LEU A 110 -0.71 4.32 6.83
C LEU A 110 -1.03 3.22 7.85
N GLY A 111 -0.88 3.53 9.16
CA GLY A 111 -0.79 2.53 10.23
C GLY A 111 0.67 2.09 10.44
N GLU A 112 1.04 1.79 11.66
CA GLU A 112 2.45 1.58 12.05
C GLU A 112 3.12 0.45 11.25
N LEU A 113 2.48 -0.71 11.14
CA LEU A 113 3.02 -1.86 10.42
C LEU A 113 3.07 -1.63 8.91
N ALA A 114 2.04 -1.04 8.31
CA ALA A 114 2.01 -0.76 6.88
C ALA A 114 3.09 0.27 6.50
N SER A 115 3.27 1.29 7.32
CA SER A 115 4.33 2.29 7.13
C SER A 115 5.74 1.70 7.23
N LEU A 116 5.94 0.72 8.13
CA LEU A 116 7.23 0.07 8.30
C LEU A 116 7.53 -0.94 7.18
N SER A 117 6.56 -1.75 6.79
CA SER A 117 6.75 -2.82 5.80
C SER A 117 6.82 -2.31 4.37
N ALA A 118 6.25 -1.15 4.06
CA ALA A 118 6.33 -0.56 2.74
C ALA A 118 7.73 -0.01 2.45
N ALA A 119 8.34 -0.45 1.36
CA ALA A 119 9.60 0.11 0.89
C ALA A 119 9.37 1.50 0.29
N ALA A 120 10.23 2.46 0.64
CA ALA A 120 10.19 3.79 0.05
C ALA A 120 10.80 3.79 -1.35
N ASP A 121 10.20 4.59 -2.24
CA ASP A 121 10.75 4.87 -3.57
C ASP A 121 11.71 6.04 -3.56
N GLY A 122 11.54 6.92 -2.57
CA GLY A 122 12.36 8.10 -2.40
C GLY A 122 12.22 8.73 -1.03
N LEU A 123 13.04 9.74 -0.82
CA LEU A 123 13.04 10.58 0.37
C LEU A 123 12.66 12.00 -0.03
N ILE A 124 11.61 12.53 0.58
CA ILE A 124 11.27 13.95 0.45
C ILE A 124 12.37 14.76 1.16
N ILE A 125 13.06 15.61 0.43
CA ILE A 125 14.18 16.43 0.91
C ILE A 125 13.83 17.90 1.03
N GLU A 126 12.86 18.37 0.25
CA GLU A 126 12.32 19.72 0.31
C GLU A 126 10.80 19.67 0.11
N SER A 127 10.07 20.53 0.79
CA SER A 127 8.64 20.70 0.60
C SER A 127 8.26 22.16 0.46
N ASN A 128 7.33 22.44 -0.45
CA ASN A 128 6.66 23.73 -0.55
C ASN A 128 5.15 23.52 -0.31
N PRO A 129 4.69 23.70 0.94
CA PRO A 129 3.29 23.46 1.31
C PRO A 129 2.30 24.38 0.57
N ALA A 130 2.74 25.59 0.18
CA ALA A 130 1.87 26.57 -0.47
C ALA A 130 1.36 26.10 -1.85
N ILE A 131 2.12 25.23 -2.53
CA ILE A 131 1.78 24.71 -3.86
C ILE A 131 1.69 23.19 -3.91
N SER A 132 1.68 22.53 -2.76
CA SER A 132 1.66 21.06 -2.64
C SER A 132 2.74 20.37 -3.49
N ARG A 133 3.93 20.97 -3.62
CA ARG A 133 5.07 20.42 -4.36
C ARG A 133 6.20 20.02 -3.45
N VAL A 134 6.87 18.91 -3.82
CA VAL A 134 8.01 18.37 -3.07
C VAL A 134 9.12 17.96 -4.02
N LYS A 135 10.38 18.09 -3.54
CA LYS A 135 11.53 17.45 -4.17
C LYS A 135 11.82 16.15 -3.48
N VAL A 136 11.95 15.11 -4.27
CA VAL A 136 12.18 13.75 -3.81
C VAL A 136 13.50 13.25 -4.40
N ARG A 137 14.40 12.81 -3.55
CA ARG A 137 15.57 12.04 -3.95
C ARG A 137 15.14 10.57 -4.07
N LEU A 138 15.17 10.03 -5.28
CA LEU A 138 14.80 8.65 -5.55
C LEU A 138 15.80 7.68 -4.92
N LEU A 139 15.28 6.58 -4.41
CA LEU A 139 16.04 5.41 -3.93
C LEU A 139 16.01 4.25 -4.94
N ARG A 140 15.25 4.41 -6.02
CA ARG A 140 15.02 3.43 -7.08
C ARG A 140 15.10 4.10 -8.45
N ASP A 141 15.20 3.29 -9.50
CA ASP A 141 15.21 3.78 -10.86
C ASP A 141 13.90 4.49 -11.21
N ARG A 142 14.01 5.62 -11.89
CA ARG A 142 12.87 6.43 -12.32
C ARG A 142 11.90 5.64 -13.20
N GLU A 143 12.40 4.73 -14.02
CA GLU A 143 11.58 3.88 -14.90
C GLU A 143 10.62 2.96 -14.12
N ALA A 144 10.97 2.57 -12.89
CA ALA A 144 10.11 1.75 -12.05
C ALA A 144 8.81 2.47 -11.63
N LEU A 145 8.80 3.81 -11.64
CA LEU A 145 7.63 4.61 -11.21
C LEU A 145 6.42 4.43 -12.14
N HIS A 146 6.65 4.17 -13.43
CA HIS A 146 5.59 4.01 -14.43
C HIS A 146 4.86 2.66 -14.35
N ARG A 147 5.49 1.66 -13.74
CA ARG A 147 4.95 0.29 -13.71
C ARG A 147 4.03 0.03 -12.52
N LYS A 148 3.92 0.98 -11.61
CA LYS A 148 3.16 0.82 -10.38
C LYS A 148 1.67 0.95 -10.57
N ILE A 149 0.94 0.01 -10.03
CA ILE A 149 -0.52 0.06 -9.92
C ILE A 149 -0.88 0.44 -8.49
N VAL A 150 -1.54 1.56 -8.32
CA VAL A 150 -2.00 2.03 -7.00
C VAL A 150 -3.45 1.63 -6.82
N VAL A 151 -3.73 0.87 -5.77
CA VAL A 151 -5.08 0.44 -5.38
C VAL A 151 -5.45 1.13 -4.08
N GLY A 152 -6.42 2.02 -4.12
CA GLY A 152 -6.99 2.66 -2.92
C GLY A 152 -8.20 1.89 -2.42
N GLY A 153 -8.24 1.52 -1.15
CA GLY A 153 -9.36 0.80 -0.55
C GLY A 153 -9.08 0.40 0.88
N CYS A 154 -10.05 -0.20 1.55
CA CYS A 154 -9.94 -0.54 2.97
C CYS A 154 -9.71 -2.03 3.23
N ASP A 155 -9.74 -2.88 2.19
CA ASP A 155 -9.59 -4.32 2.34
C ASP A 155 -8.15 -4.71 2.67
N PRO A 156 -7.88 -5.36 3.83
CA PRO A 156 -6.56 -5.83 4.18
C PRO A 156 -6.00 -6.88 3.21
N ALA A 157 -6.85 -7.61 2.49
CA ALA A 157 -6.41 -8.60 1.51
C ALA A 157 -5.70 -7.99 0.29
N MET A 158 -5.78 -6.67 0.07
CA MET A 158 -4.98 -5.99 -0.94
C MET A 158 -3.47 -6.05 -0.65
N PHE A 159 -3.06 -6.12 0.61
CA PHE A 159 -1.66 -6.36 0.97
C PHE A 159 -1.24 -7.79 0.60
N LEU A 160 -2.12 -8.78 0.82
CA LEU A 160 -1.89 -10.13 0.37
C LEU A 160 -1.78 -10.20 -1.16
N ALA A 161 -2.69 -9.55 -1.89
CA ALA A 161 -2.63 -9.46 -3.34
C ALA A 161 -1.30 -8.84 -3.83
N SER A 162 -0.79 -7.82 -3.13
CA SER A 162 0.49 -7.20 -3.49
C SER A 162 1.68 -8.16 -3.35
N GLU A 163 1.65 -9.05 -2.35
CA GLU A 163 2.69 -10.07 -2.19
C GLU A 163 2.65 -11.13 -3.31
N TYR A 164 1.47 -11.50 -3.77
CA TYR A 164 1.33 -12.40 -4.93
C TYR A 164 1.79 -11.75 -6.23
N VAL A 165 1.37 -10.50 -6.48
CA VAL A 165 1.80 -9.74 -7.67
C VAL A 165 3.32 -9.56 -7.67
N ARG A 166 3.93 -9.29 -6.51
CA ARG A 166 5.39 -9.11 -6.38
C ARG A 166 6.22 -10.33 -6.79
N LYS A 167 5.65 -11.53 -6.72
CA LYS A 167 6.32 -12.75 -7.21
C LYS A 167 6.53 -12.75 -8.73
N HIS A 168 5.66 -12.05 -9.46
CA HIS A 168 5.69 -11.97 -10.92
C HIS A 168 6.31 -10.66 -11.41
N GLU A 169 5.98 -9.56 -10.75
CA GLU A 169 6.42 -8.20 -11.07
C GLU A 169 6.82 -7.48 -9.78
N PRO A 170 8.12 -7.38 -9.48
CA PRO A 170 8.59 -6.69 -8.28
C PRO A 170 8.09 -5.24 -8.21
N ASP A 171 7.55 -4.87 -7.03
CA ASP A 171 7.12 -3.51 -6.69
C ASP A 171 5.97 -2.91 -7.53
N ASN A 172 5.17 -3.75 -8.18
CA ASN A 172 4.18 -3.27 -9.13
C ASN A 172 2.83 -2.87 -8.49
N LEU A 173 2.40 -3.51 -7.38
CA LEU A 173 1.14 -3.20 -6.70
C LEU A 173 1.37 -2.43 -5.40
N VAL A 174 0.74 -1.27 -5.29
CA VAL A 174 0.83 -0.36 -4.13
C VAL A 174 -0.55 -0.24 -3.48
N PRO A 175 -0.84 -0.97 -2.41
CA PRO A 175 -2.07 -0.79 -1.64
C PRO A 175 -2.03 0.52 -0.84
N CYS A 176 -3.11 1.29 -0.92
CA CYS A 176 -3.31 2.51 -0.15
C CYS A 176 -4.59 2.40 0.68
N LEU A 177 -4.46 2.34 2.00
CA LEU A 177 -5.61 2.24 2.89
C LEU A 177 -6.42 3.54 2.88
N MET A 178 -7.68 3.44 2.48
CA MET A 178 -8.64 4.54 2.52
C MET A 178 -10.07 4.02 2.43
N GLY A 179 -11.01 4.76 2.99
CA GLY A 179 -12.43 4.42 2.90
C GLY A 179 -12.98 4.61 1.48
N SER A 180 -14.09 3.95 1.16
CA SER A 180 -14.68 3.87 -0.18
C SER A 180 -14.90 5.24 -0.84
N SER A 181 -15.44 6.22 -0.13
CA SER A 181 -15.67 7.56 -0.69
C SER A 181 -14.38 8.30 -1.01
N PHE A 182 -13.33 8.12 -0.17
CA PHE A 182 -12.01 8.70 -0.43
C PHE A 182 -11.33 8.02 -1.62
N ALA A 183 -11.49 6.69 -1.77
CA ALA A 183 -10.96 5.94 -2.90
C ALA A 183 -11.60 6.41 -4.22
N LEU A 184 -12.93 6.59 -4.25
CA LEU A 184 -13.61 7.13 -5.43
C LEU A 184 -13.18 8.56 -5.76
N ALA A 185 -13.03 9.41 -4.76
CA ALA A 185 -12.54 10.76 -4.97
C ALA A 185 -11.08 10.78 -5.48
N ALA A 186 -10.22 9.94 -4.94
CA ALA A 186 -8.83 9.80 -5.40
C ALA A 186 -8.75 9.24 -6.84
N LEU A 187 -9.61 8.26 -7.19
CA LEU A 187 -9.74 7.74 -8.54
C LEU A 187 -10.13 8.86 -9.53
N LYS A 188 -11.15 9.64 -9.18
CA LYS A 188 -11.62 10.75 -10.00
C LYS A 188 -10.57 11.84 -10.21
N ARG A 189 -9.69 12.07 -9.22
CA ARG A 189 -8.57 13.02 -9.35
C ARG A 189 -7.33 12.42 -10.06
N GLY A 190 -7.37 11.13 -10.44
CA GLY A 190 -6.23 10.45 -11.05
C GLY A 190 -5.04 10.28 -10.08
N GLU A 191 -5.31 10.04 -8.82
CA GLU A 191 -4.30 9.79 -7.77
C GLU A 191 -4.06 8.32 -7.51
N ILE A 192 -4.95 7.46 -7.99
CA ILE A 192 -4.88 5.99 -7.93
C ILE A 192 -5.39 5.40 -9.24
N HIS A 193 -5.05 4.14 -9.51
CA HIS A 193 -5.49 3.41 -10.71
C HIS A 193 -6.78 2.60 -10.46
N VAL A 194 -6.98 2.12 -9.25
CA VAL A 194 -8.11 1.27 -8.87
C VAL A 194 -8.66 1.72 -7.55
N ALA A 195 -9.98 1.86 -7.45
CA ALA A 195 -10.67 2.09 -6.18
C ALA A 195 -11.37 0.82 -5.71
N GLY A 196 -11.03 0.36 -4.51
CA GLY A 196 -11.75 -0.70 -3.80
C GLY A 196 -12.87 -0.10 -2.97
N VAL A 197 -14.11 -0.57 -3.18
CA VAL A 197 -15.29 0.03 -2.56
C VAL A 197 -16.26 -1.01 -2.03
N HIS A 198 -16.90 -0.68 -0.91
CA HIS A 198 -18.06 -1.35 -0.39
C HIS A 198 -19.02 -0.27 0.15
N LEU A 199 -20.11 -0.07 -0.53
CA LEU A 199 -21.12 0.93 -0.22
C LEU A 199 -22.47 0.23 -0.37
N ALA A 200 -23.00 -0.29 0.72
CA ALA A 200 -24.25 -1.03 0.68
C ALA A 200 -25.41 -0.11 0.31
N ASP A 201 -26.16 -0.51 -0.70
CA ASP A 201 -27.46 0.04 -1.00
C ASP A 201 -28.54 -1.01 -0.70
N GLU A 202 -29.06 -0.98 0.51
CA GLU A 202 -30.11 -1.90 0.94
C GLU A 202 -31.41 -1.73 0.15
N SER A 203 -31.66 -0.53 -0.42
CA SER A 203 -32.94 -0.21 -1.05
C SER A 203 -33.09 -0.77 -2.46
N SER A 204 -31.98 -0.93 -3.20
CA SER A 204 -32.01 -1.30 -4.63
C SER A 204 -31.47 -2.70 -4.93
N GLY A 205 -30.74 -3.33 -4.01
CA GLY A 205 -30.02 -4.57 -4.26
C GLY A 205 -28.89 -4.45 -5.29
N THR A 206 -28.57 -3.22 -5.70
CA THR A 206 -27.56 -2.93 -6.74
C THR A 206 -26.16 -2.72 -6.19
N TRP A 207 -26.00 -2.91 -4.88
CA TRP A 207 -24.72 -2.76 -4.18
C TRP A 207 -24.10 -1.38 -4.40
N ASN A 208 -22.88 -1.34 -4.92
CA ASN A 208 -22.09 -0.11 -5.07
C ASN A 208 -22.54 0.79 -6.25
N LEU A 209 -23.33 0.27 -7.20
CA LEU A 209 -23.50 0.89 -8.53
C LEU A 209 -24.12 2.29 -8.51
N LEU A 210 -25.08 2.55 -7.63
CA LEU A 210 -25.71 3.89 -7.52
C LEU A 210 -24.72 4.92 -6.97
N ASP A 211 -23.99 4.57 -5.92
CA ASP A 211 -22.97 5.43 -5.33
C ASP A 211 -21.82 5.70 -6.33
N LEU A 212 -21.47 4.70 -7.15
CA LEU A 212 -20.47 4.86 -8.22
C LEU A 212 -20.92 5.88 -9.25
N LYS A 213 -22.17 5.76 -9.74
CA LYS A 213 -22.72 6.70 -10.72
C LYS A 213 -22.76 8.13 -10.17
N GLN A 214 -23.18 8.30 -8.91
CA GLN A 214 -23.19 9.60 -8.26
C GLN A 214 -21.80 10.20 -8.07
N SER A 215 -20.82 9.39 -7.69
CA SER A 215 -19.47 9.85 -7.38
C SER A 215 -18.63 10.11 -8.61
N LEU A 216 -18.71 9.23 -9.61
CA LEU A 216 -17.84 9.25 -10.79
C LEU A 216 -18.47 9.98 -11.99
N GLY A 217 -19.81 10.12 -12.02
CA GLY A 217 -20.51 10.74 -13.14
C GLY A 217 -20.30 9.94 -14.43
N ASP A 218 -19.82 10.62 -15.48
CA ASP A 218 -19.64 10.05 -16.82
C ASP A 218 -18.27 9.32 -17.00
N MET A 219 -17.51 9.12 -15.93
CA MET A 219 -16.25 8.37 -16.01
C MET A 219 -16.55 6.92 -16.41
N ASP A 220 -16.01 6.49 -17.55
CA ASP A 220 -16.16 5.12 -18.03
C ASP A 220 -15.29 4.18 -17.21
N CYS A 221 -15.92 3.37 -16.37
CA CYS A 221 -15.28 2.44 -15.46
C CYS A 221 -15.83 1.03 -15.63
N ILE A 222 -14.93 0.06 -15.43
CA ILE A 222 -15.24 -1.35 -15.24
C ILE A 222 -15.29 -1.64 -13.76
N VAL A 223 -16.30 -2.39 -13.31
CA VAL A 223 -16.44 -2.85 -11.94
C VAL A 223 -16.15 -4.35 -11.90
N VAL A 224 -15.18 -4.76 -11.09
CA VAL A 224 -14.81 -6.17 -10.91
C VAL A 224 -15.11 -6.57 -9.47
N THR A 225 -15.95 -7.57 -9.29
CA THR A 225 -16.22 -8.11 -7.94
C THR A 225 -14.95 -8.75 -7.38
N PHE A 226 -14.51 -8.30 -6.22
CA PHE A 226 -13.40 -8.90 -5.49
C PHE A 226 -13.88 -10.02 -4.56
N ALA A 227 -14.84 -9.71 -3.66
CA ALA A 227 -15.43 -10.71 -2.79
C ALA A 227 -16.74 -10.21 -2.17
N TYR A 228 -17.55 -11.13 -1.66
CA TYR A 228 -18.50 -10.79 -0.63
C TYR A 228 -17.89 -11.03 0.73
N TRP A 229 -18.19 -10.18 1.69
CA TRP A 229 -17.74 -10.31 3.05
C TRP A 229 -18.83 -10.01 4.07
N GLU A 230 -18.56 -10.34 5.32
CA GLU A 230 -19.42 -9.95 6.43
C GLU A 230 -18.82 -8.73 7.14
N GLU A 231 -19.64 -7.71 7.32
CA GLU A 231 -19.36 -6.57 8.16
C GLU A 231 -20.20 -6.60 9.43
N GLY A 232 -19.60 -6.23 10.56
CA GLY A 232 -20.26 -6.34 11.85
C GLY A 232 -19.42 -5.81 13.01
N PHE A 233 -19.88 -6.08 14.22
CA PHE A 233 -19.14 -5.70 15.43
C PHE A 233 -17.96 -6.64 15.67
N ILE A 234 -16.77 -6.06 15.76
CA ILE A 234 -15.60 -6.71 16.33
C ILE A 234 -15.68 -6.54 17.84
N VAL A 235 -15.53 -7.63 18.59
CA VAL A 235 -15.64 -7.64 20.06
C VAL A 235 -14.53 -8.46 20.67
N ARG A 236 -14.17 -8.19 21.93
CA ARG A 236 -13.21 -9.02 22.66
C ARG A 236 -13.72 -10.45 22.77
N ARG A 237 -12.77 -11.40 22.86
CA ARG A 237 -13.07 -12.83 22.98
C ARG A 237 -14.05 -13.11 24.11
N GLY A 238 -15.08 -13.91 23.83
CA GLY A 238 -16.18 -14.20 24.74
C GLY A 238 -17.24 -13.10 24.85
N ASN A 239 -17.13 -12.02 24.07
CA ASN A 239 -18.06 -10.89 24.06
C ASN A 239 -18.49 -10.43 25.47
N PRO A 240 -17.58 -10.02 26.36
CA PRO A 240 -17.86 -9.79 27.77
C PRO A 240 -18.89 -8.66 28.03
N LYS A 241 -19.07 -7.77 27.05
CA LYS A 241 -20.07 -6.69 27.12
C LYS A 241 -21.41 -7.07 26.52
N LYS A 242 -21.56 -8.31 25.99
CA LYS A 242 -22.77 -8.83 25.35
C LYS A 242 -23.30 -7.85 24.31
N ILE A 243 -22.45 -7.48 23.35
CA ILE A 243 -22.76 -6.57 22.23
C ILE A 243 -23.22 -7.43 21.07
N ASN A 244 -24.53 -7.45 20.80
CA ASN A 244 -25.15 -8.22 19.75
C ASN A 244 -25.91 -7.34 18.75
N THR A 245 -26.29 -6.15 19.16
CA THR A 245 -27.03 -5.18 18.35
C THR A 245 -26.44 -3.78 18.51
N VAL A 246 -26.83 -2.87 17.62
CA VAL A 246 -26.41 -1.47 17.72
C VAL A 246 -26.89 -0.82 19.04
N SER A 247 -28.03 -1.25 19.58
CA SER A 247 -28.54 -0.74 20.88
C SER A 247 -27.60 -1.03 22.03
N ASP A 248 -26.85 -2.12 21.97
CA ASP A 248 -25.88 -2.47 23.01
C ASP A 248 -24.68 -1.51 23.02
N THR A 249 -24.38 -0.86 21.91
CA THR A 249 -23.29 0.13 21.82
C THR A 249 -23.61 1.41 22.57
N ALA A 250 -24.89 1.70 22.84
CA ALA A 250 -25.33 2.87 23.61
C ALA A 250 -25.35 2.63 25.13
N LYS A 251 -24.98 1.43 25.63
CA LYS A 251 -24.84 1.14 27.06
C LYS A 251 -23.76 2.06 27.68
N PRO A 252 -23.97 2.64 28.86
CA PRO A 252 -23.00 3.54 29.50
C PRO A 252 -21.62 2.93 29.75
N THR A 253 -21.54 1.61 29.82
CA THR A 253 -20.30 0.84 30.07
C THR A 253 -19.58 0.41 28.79
N VAL A 254 -20.13 0.73 27.63
CA VAL A 254 -19.54 0.38 26.32
C VAL A 254 -18.90 1.61 25.70
N ARG A 255 -17.67 1.43 25.23
CA ARG A 255 -16.93 2.41 24.42
C ARG A 255 -16.71 1.83 23.05
N ILE A 256 -17.07 2.58 22.02
CA ILE A 256 -16.79 2.20 20.64
C ILE A 256 -15.54 2.89 20.12
N VAL A 257 -14.92 2.30 19.10
CA VAL A 257 -14.05 2.96 18.13
C VAL A 257 -14.76 2.99 16.80
N ASN A 258 -14.66 4.08 16.08
CA ASN A 258 -15.38 4.29 14.84
C ASN A 258 -14.44 4.38 13.64
N ARG A 259 -14.98 4.22 12.45
CA ARG A 259 -14.25 4.50 11.21
C ARG A 259 -14.45 5.96 10.82
N GLU A 260 -13.53 6.44 10.01
CA GLU A 260 -13.57 7.77 9.41
C GLU A 260 -14.87 7.99 8.62
N ARG A 261 -15.30 9.25 8.53
CA ARG A 261 -16.45 9.62 7.70
C ARG A 261 -16.19 9.27 6.23
N GLY A 262 -17.19 8.68 5.57
CA GLY A 262 -17.10 8.26 4.17
C GLY A 262 -16.63 6.81 3.98
N SER A 263 -16.30 6.08 5.05
CA SER A 263 -16.11 4.62 4.99
C SER A 263 -17.45 3.90 5.02
N GLY A 264 -17.53 2.71 4.40
CA GLY A 264 -18.70 1.84 4.43
C GLY A 264 -19.10 1.47 5.86
N ALA A 265 -18.12 1.07 6.69
CA ALA A 265 -18.36 0.72 8.10
C ALA A 265 -18.97 1.87 8.93
N ARG A 266 -18.54 3.11 8.66
CA ARG A 266 -19.16 4.28 9.31
C ARG A 266 -20.59 4.47 8.84
N ARG A 267 -20.84 4.34 7.53
CA ARG A 267 -22.18 4.43 6.94
C ARG A 267 -23.10 3.37 7.53
N LEU A 268 -22.61 2.11 7.65
CA LEU A 268 -23.36 1.03 8.27
C LEU A 268 -23.74 1.35 9.73
N LEU A 269 -22.79 1.83 10.55
CA LEU A 269 -23.10 2.22 11.93
C LEU A 269 -24.18 3.30 11.98
N ASP A 270 -24.03 4.34 11.17
CA ASP A 270 -24.97 5.48 11.16
C ASP A 270 -26.37 5.06 10.70
N GLN A 271 -26.48 4.16 9.72
CA GLN A 271 -27.76 3.56 9.27
C GLN A 271 -28.41 2.73 10.38
N GLN A 272 -27.65 1.86 11.04
CA GLN A 272 -28.14 1.02 12.15
C GLN A 272 -28.62 1.89 13.34
N LEU A 273 -27.90 2.97 13.66
CA LEU A 273 -28.31 3.92 14.69
C LEU A 273 -29.62 4.64 14.32
N ALA A 274 -29.74 5.10 13.07
CA ALA A 274 -30.91 5.76 12.57
C ALA A 274 -32.16 4.82 12.59
N ALA A 275 -31.99 3.59 12.10
CA ALA A 275 -33.05 2.57 12.13
C ALA A 275 -33.52 2.25 13.56
N SER A 276 -32.57 2.26 14.50
CA SER A 276 -32.90 2.03 15.93
C SER A 276 -33.32 3.31 16.70
N ARG A 277 -33.36 4.45 16.04
CA ARG A 277 -33.68 5.78 16.64
C ARG A 277 -32.72 6.13 17.80
N ILE A 278 -31.43 5.78 17.68
CA ILE A 278 -30.40 6.06 18.66
C ILE A 278 -29.56 7.24 18.19
N SER A 279 -29.48 8.30 19.01
CA SER A 279 -28.57 9.42 18.72
C SER A 279 -27.11 8.99 18.90
N SER A 280 -26.27 9.36 17.95
CA SER A 280 -24.82 9.12 18.01
C SER A 280 -24.15 9.75 19.25
N SER A 281 -24.75 10.81 19.81
CA SER A 281 -24.26 11.45 21.03
C SER A 281 -24.36 10.55 22.29
N ARG A 282 -25.12 9.46 22.22
CA ARG A 282 -25.22 8.47 23.30
C ARG A 282 -24.06 7.48 23.30
N LEU A 283 -23.30 7.39 22.21
CA LEU A 283 -22.20 6.44 22.08
C LEU A 283 -20.89 7.05 22.59
N LYS A 284 -20.28 6.44 23.61
CA LYS A 284 -18.94 6.82 24.02
C LYS A 284 -17.94 6.39 22.97
N GLY A 285 -17.11 7.31 22.49
CA GLY A 285 -16.10 7.02 21.49
C GLY A 285 -16.59 7.13 20.04
N TYR A 286 -17.82 7.65 19.79
CA TYR A 286 -18.33 7.84 18.42
C TYR A 286 -17.42 8.76 17.57
N GLY A 287 -16.74 9.71 18.19
CA GLY A 287 -15.73 10.58 17.55
C GLY A 287 -14.30 10.03 17.55
N ASP A 288 -14.06 8.85 18.13
CA ASP A 288 -12.74 8.22 18.14
C ASP A 288 -12.55 7.48 16.80
N GLU A 289 -11.99 8.16 15.82
CA GLU A 289 -11.90 7.68 14.44
C GLU A 289 -10.56 6.97 14.16
N VAL A 290 -10.63 5.90 13.36
CA VAL A 290 -9.49 5.15 12.82
C VAL A 290 -9.71 4.90 11.32
N PHE A 291 -8.62 4.62 10.57
CA PHE A 291 -8.63 4.62 9.11
C PHE A 291 -8.62 3.22 8.47
N SER A 292 -8.64 2.15 9.26
CA SER A 292 -8.69 0.78 8.73
C SER A 292 -9.46 -0.18 9.63
N HIS A 293 -9.95 -1.30 9.07
CA HIS A 293 -10.57 -2.38 9.85
C HIS A 293 -9.58 -3.03 10.82
N LEU A 294 -8.30 -3.10 10.45
CA LEU A 294 -7.25 -3.63 11.32
C LEU A 294 -6.98 -2.73 12.51
N GLU A 295 -7.06 -1.40 12.34
CA GLU A 295 -6.95 -0.46 13.46
C GLU A 295 -8.14 -0.56 14.43
N VAL A 296 -9.37 -0.78 13.92
CA VAL A 296 -10.52 -1.08 14.79
C VAL A 296 -10.21 -2.29 15.66
N ALA A 297 -9.77 -3.40 15.03
CA ALA A 297 -9.41 -4.62 15.76
C ALA A 297 -8.26 -4.39 16.75
N SER A 298 -7.25 -3.63 16.37
CA SER A 298 -6.10 -3.29 17.23
C SER A 298 -6.51 -2.50 18.47
N ARG A 299 -7.38 -1.49 18.33
CA ARG A 299 -7.91 -0.70 19.46
C ARG A 299 -8.71 -1.56 20.45
N ILE A 300 -9.51 -2.49 19.93
CA ILE A 300 -10.29 -3.42 20.76
C ILE A 300 -9.38 -4.41 21.46
N LYS A 301 -8.39 -4.96 20.77
CA LYS A 301 -7.40 -5.88 21.36
C LYS A 301 -6.58 -5.21 22.45
N ALA A 302 -6.22 -3.94 22.29
CA ALA A 302 -5.51 -3.14 23.28
C ALA A 302 -6.40 -2.70 24.46
N GLY A 303 -7.72 -2.96 24.43
CA GLY A 303 -8.64 -2.56 25.49
C GLY A 303 -8.98 -1.06 25.48
N LEU A 304 -8.66 -0.33 24.43
CA LEU A 304 -8.96 1.09 24.24
C LEU A 304 -10.42 1.32 23.80
N ALA A 305 -11.05 0.28 23.26
CA ALA A 305 -12.48 0.24 22.94
C ALA A 305 -13.05 -1.16 23.26
N ASP A 306 -14.36 -1.26 23.41
CA ASP A 306 -15.07 -2.52 23.62
C ASP A 306 -15.52 -3.13 22.29
N THR A 307 -15.84 -2.28 21.30
CA THR A 307 -16.31 -2.68 19.98
C THR A 307 -16.10 -1.58 18.94
N GLY A 308 -16.24 -1.96 17.67
CA GLY A 308 -16.31 -1.10 16.50
C GLY A 308 -16.76 -1.92 15.31
N ILE A 309 -17.25 -1.27 14.25
CA ILE A 309 -17.62 -1.97 13.02
C ILE A 309 -16.38 -2.24 12.17
N GLY A 310 -16.28 -3.47 11.69
CA GLY A 310 -15.25 -3.90 10.77
C GLY A 310 -15.60 -5.21 10.10
N VAL A 311 -14.66 -5.75 9.33
CA VAL A 311 -14.81 -7.01 8.60
C VAL A 311 -14.39 -8.20 9.46
N ARG A 312 -15.01 -9.37 9.24
CA ARG A 312 -14.70 -10.61 9.98
C ARG A 312 -13.20 -10.95 9.92
N ALA A 313 -12.57 -10.79 8.76
CA ALA A 313 -11.15 -11.07 8.60
C ALA A 313 -10.26 -10.28 9.57
N ALA A 314 -10.57 -9.01 9.82
CA ALA A 314 -9.83 -8.20 10.78
C ALA A 314 -9.98 -8.71 12.22
N ALA A 315 -11.18 -9.18 12.60
CA ALA A 315 -11.40 -9.81 13.90
C ALA A 315 -10.59 -11.11 14.03
N SER A 316 -10.63 -11.97 13.01
CA SER A 316 -9.91 -13.25 12.97
C SER A 316 -8.40 -13.07 13.10
N ILE A 317 -7.80 -12.15 12.33
CA ILE A 317 -6.37 -11.83 12.39
C ILE A 317 -5.96 -11.34 13.79
N ALA A 318 -6.82 -10.57 14.44
CA ALA A 318 -6.55 -10.04 15.78
C ALA A 318 -6.82 -11.05 16.92
N GLY A 319 -7.44 -12.21 16.63
CA GLY A 319 -7.86 -13.20 17.62
C GLY A 319 -9.05 -12.72 18.47
N LEU A 320 -9.96 -11.96 17.86
CA LEU A 320 -11.16 -11.37 18.45
C LEU A 320 -12.40 -12.11 17.96
N ASP A 321 -13.53 -11.95 18.68
CA ASP A 321 -14.81 -12.46 18.24
C ASP A 321 -15.53 -11.42 17.35
N PHE A 322 -16.51 -11.93 16.60
CA PHE A 322 -17.22 -11.14 15.61
C PHE A 322 -18.73 -11.40 15.67
N VAL A 323 -19.51 -10.31 15.62
CA VAL A 323 -20.97 -10.35 15.58
C VAL A 323 -21.41 -9.78 14.22
N PRO A 324 -21.89 -10.61 13.29
CA PRO A 324 -22.27 -10.16 11.95
C PRO A 324 -23.47 -9.23 11.99
N LEU A 325 -23.43 -8.19 11.17
CA LEU A 325 -24.56 -7.27 10.96
C LEU A 325 -25.09 -7.33 9.54
N GLN A 326 -24.19 -7.36 8.56
CA GLN A 326 -24.54 -7.24 7.16
C GLN A 326 -23.53 -8.00 6.29
N ARG A 327 -24.01 -8.47 5.14
CA ARG A 327 -23.18 -8.97 4.06
C ARG A 327 -23.05 -7.87 3.01
N GLU A 328 -21.82 -7.63 2.56
CA GLU A 328 -21.50 -6.60 1.56
C GLU A 328 -20.68 -7.18 0.42
N ARG A 329 -20.72 -6.49 -0.74
CA ARG A 329 -19.86 -6.80 -1.88
C ARG A 329 -18.76 -5.76 -1.96
N TYR A 330 -17.52 -6.22 -1.97
CA TYR A 330 -16.36 -5.40 -2.24
C TYR A 330 -16.00 -5.49 -3.71
N ASP A 331 -16.01 -4.35 -4.38
CA ASP A 331 -15.73 -4.23 -5.81
C ASP A 331 -14.46 -3.41 -6.05
N LEU A 332 -13.73 -3.76 -7.12
CA LEU A 332 -12.65 -2.97 -7.69
C LEU A 332 -13.20 -2.15 -8.84
N VAL A 333 -13.10 -0.83 -8.74
CA VAL A 333 -13.56 0.13 -9.75
C VAL A 333 -12.33 0.62 -10.52
N ILE A 334 -12.35 0.44 -11.83
CA ILE A 334 -11.20 0.56 -12.71
C ILE A 334 -11.61 1.41 -13.91
N PRO A 335 -10.98 2.56 -14.17
CA PRO A 335 -11.15 3.28 -15.43
C PRO A 335 -10.89 2.38 -16.63
N ARG A 336 -11.74 2.42 -17.65
CA ARG A 336 -11.66 1.53 -18.82
C ARG A 336 -10.29 1.61 -19.50
N ASP A 337 -9.74 2.81 -19.67
CA ASP A 337 -8.43 3.00 -20.29
C ASP A 337 -7.32 2.25 -19.52
N TYR A 338 -7.38 2.23 -18.18
CA TYR A 338 -6.41 1.48 -17.37
C TYR A 338 -6.64 -0.03 -17.48
N TYR A 339 -7.91 -0.46 -17.50
CA TYR A 339 -8.25 -1.87 -17.65
C TYR A 339 -7.69 -2.45 -18.96
N GLU A 340 -7.71 -1.67 -20.04
CA GLU A 340 -7.27 -2.11 -21.39
C GLU A 340 -5.76 -1.98 -21.57
N THR A 341 -5.09 -1.01 -20.94
CA THR A 341 -3.71 -0.65 -21.28
C THR A 341 -2.66 -1.03 -20.21
N LEU A 342 -3.04 -1.15 -18.94
CA LEU A 342 -2.06 -1.37 -17.88
C LEU A 342 -1.77 -2.87 -17.66
N HIS A 343 -0.60 -3.31 -18.10
CA HIS A 343 -0.17 -4.71 -17.94
C HIS A 343 -0.18 -5.18 -16.47
N GLY A 344 0.30 -4.37 -15.52
CA GLY A 344 0.29 -4.72 -14.11
C GLY A 344 -1.10 -4.93 -13.53
N LEU A 345 -2.11 -4.25 -14.08
CA LEU A 345 -3.50 -4.46 -13.68
C LEU A 345 -4.01 -5.85 -14.11
N LYS A 346 -3.63 -6.31 -15.31
CA LYS A 346 -3.96 -7.65 -15.75
C LYS A 346 -3.38 -8.71 -14.81
N ILE A 347 -2.12 -8.52 -14.37
CA ILE A 347 -1.49 -9.43 -13.39
C ILE A 347 -2.25 -9.43 -12.07
N LEU A 348 -2.71 -8.26 -11.59
CA LEU A 348 -3.56 -8.19 -10.40
C LEU A 348 -4.86 -8.98 -10.59
N LEU A 349 -5.55 -8.77 -11.71
CA LEU A 349 -6.83 -9.46 -11.99
C LEU A 349 -6.66 -10.96 -12.14
N ASP A 350 -5.61 -11.43 -12.82
CA ASP A 350 -5.25 -12.85 -12.92
C ASP A 350 -4.89 -13.43 -11.55
N THR A 351 -4.21 -12.64 -10.70
CA THR A 351 -3.85 -13.03 -9.35
C THR A 351 -5.08 -13.28 -8.48
N ILE A 352 -6.02 -12.34 -8.43
CA ILE A 352 -7.18 -12.45 -7.53
C ILE A 352 -8.10 -13.62 -7.88
N VAL A 353 -8.18 -14.03 -9.14
CA VAL A 353 -8.99 -15.19 -9.56
C VAL A 353 -8.24 -16.51 -9.42
N SER A 354 -6.94 -16.49 -9.15
CA SER A 354 -6.12 -17.69 -9.01
C SER A 354 -6.56 -18.54 -7.82
N ARG A 355 -6.46 -19.87 -7.97
CA ARG A 355 -6.82 -20.79 -6.90
C ARG A 355 -6.02 -20.56 -5.60
N PRO A 356 -4.67 -20.40 -5.65
CA PRO A 356 -3.90 -20.19 -4.44
C PRO A 356 -4.33 -18.94 -3.66
N PHE A 357 -4.64 -17.85 -4.35
CA PHE A 357 -5.09 -16.63 -3.71
C PHE A 357 -6.47 -16.80 -3.06
N ARG A 358 -7.41 -17.46 -3.73
CA ARG A 358 -8.74 -17.74 -3.17
C ARG A 358 -8.68 -18.67 -1.96
N ASP A 359 -7.89 -19.75 -2.05
CA ASP A 359 -7.69 -20.68 -0.92
C ASP A 359 -7.14 -19.94 0.31
N GLU A 360 -6.27 -18.95 0.12
CA GLU A 360 -5.71 -18.14 1.21
C GLU A 360 -6.73 -17.12 1.76
N LEU A 361 -7.57 -16.51 0.92
CA LEU A 361 -8.69 -15.69 1.38
C LEU A 361 -9.70 -16.49 2.21
N ASP A 362 -10.03 -17.69 1.77
CA ASP A 362 -10.91 -18.59 2.51
C ASP A 362 -10.31 -18.94 3.89
N ALA A 363 -8.99 -19.14 3.95
CA ALA A 363 -8.28 -19.41 5.22
C ALA A 363 -8.24 -18.19 6.17
N LEU A 364 -8.22 -16.97 5.66
CA LEU A 364 -8.38 -15.76 6.48
C LEU A 364 -9.76 -15.68 7.11
N GLY A 365 -10.76 -16.25 6.45
CA GLY A 365 -12.16 -16.29 6.88
C GLY A 365 -12.93 -14.99 6.64
N GLY A 366 -14.23 -15.14 6.42
CA GLY A 366 -15.14 -14.01 6.21
C GLY A 366 -15.24 -13.51 4.79
N TYR A 367 -14.52 -14.11 3.85
CA TYR A 367 -14.63 -13.85 2.42
C TYR A 367 -15.46 -14.94 1.73
N ASP A 368 -16.28 -14.55 0.76
CA ASP A 368 -16.93 -15.43 -0.19
C ASP A 368 -16.43 -15.07 -1.59
N THR A 369 -15.57 -15.92 -2.14
CA THR A 369 -14.85 -15.71 -3.40
C THR A 369 -15.52 -16.33 -4.62
N ARG A 370 -16.77 -16.82 -4.51
CA ARG A 370 -17.47 -17.51 -5.61
C ARG A 370 -17.67 -16.66 -6.86
N GLU A 371 -17.83 -15.35 -6.70
CA GLU A 371 -18.01 -14.40 -7.81
C GLU A 371 -16.75 -13.52 -8.05
N ILE A 372 -15.60 -13.88 -7.48
CA ILE A 372 -14.37 -13.11 -7.67
C ILE A 372 -13.99 -13.01 -9.16
N GLY A 373 -13.62 -11.84 -9.61
CA GLY A 373 -13.29 -11.56 -11.00
C GLY A 373 -14.49 -11.32 -11.92
N LYS A 374 -15.73 -11.45 -11.41
CA LYS A 374 -16.93 -11.15 -12.21
C LYS A 374 -16.97 -9.66 -12.56
N VAL A 375 -17.05 -9.39 -13.86
CA VAL A 375 -17.21 -8.03 -14.37
C VAL A 375 -18.69 -7.63 -14.27
N VAL A 376 -18.93 -6.47 -13.69
CA VAL A 376 -20.24 -5.85 -13.59
C VAL A 376 -20.19 -4.52 -14.34
N GLU A 377 -21.03 -4.36 -15.34
CA GLU A 377 -21.10 -3.11 -16.08
C GLU A 377 -21.83 -2.03 -15.26
N MET A 378 -21.30 -0.81 -15.30
CA MET A 378 -21.99 0.33 -14.73
C MET A 378 -23.25 0.64 -15.56
N PRO A 379 -24.41 0.90 -14.94
CA PRO A 379 -25.58 1.35 -15.67
C PRO A 379 -25.28 2.67 -16.39
N ARG A 380 -25.55 2.70 -17.69
CA ARG A 380 -25.42 3.92 -18.52
C ARG A 380 -26.35 5.04 -18.08
#